data_484acd3eadc2ad005c792de8f40250f8
#
_entry.id   484acd3eadc2ad005c792de8f40250f8
#
_cell.length_a   1.000
_cell.length_b   1.000
_cell.length_c   1.000
_cell.angle_alpha   90.00
_cell.angle_beta   90.00
_cell.angle_gamma   90.00
#
_symmetry.space_group_name_H-M   'P 1'
#
loop_
_entity.id
_entity.type
_entity.pdbx_description
1 polymer ?
#
loop_
_entity_poly.entity_id
_entity_poly.type
_entity_poly.pdbx_seq_one_letter_code
_entity_poly.pdbx_strand_id
1 'polypeptide(L)'
;MALGNVLPPFTADGVLPPGDHPLTLDELKGSMLVVGPSPAIPTWDNQRRLRQVKNLAQLVEQLRGVGIVEIYIDGSFVQNKPSPGDIDGYYVVDPLVYPRDQHTKLEQINPLLTDVAKKATWEYVKEKGESRPRMWRVYQVELFRVVRSPLMMRPGQLPHFFRYTRDGIPKGIIRLID
;
A
#
# COMPACT_ATOMS: atom_id res chain seq x y z
N MET A 1 24.42 -14.51 -6.01
CA MET A 1 22.95 -14.38 -5.87
C MET A 1 22.71 -13.58 -4.60
N ALA A 2 22.18 -12.36 -4.71
CA ALA A 2 21.74 -11.62 -3.53
C ALA A 2 20.62 -12.43 -2.89
N LEU A 3 20.73 -12.69 -1.59
CA LEU A 3 19.62 -13.24 -0.80
C LEU A 3 18.52 -12.18 -0.86
N GLY A 4 17.44 -12.47 -1.58
CA GLY A 4 16.29 -11.57 -1.64
C GLY A 4 15.77 -11.29 -0.22
N ASN A 5 15.22 -10.11 -0.01
CA ASN A 5 14.64 -9.73 1.27
C ASN A 5 13.49 -10.67 1.63
N VAL A 6 13.72 -11.55 2.60
CA VAL A 6 12.72 -12.50 3.09
C VAL A 6 11.94 -11.83 4.22
N LEU A 7 10.62 -11.79 4.08
CA LEU A 7 9.77 -11.28 5.14
C LEU A 7 9.83 -12.19 6.38
N PRO A 8 9.89 -11.61 7.58
CA PRO A 8 9.72 -12.38 8.80
C PRO A 8 8.31 -12.99 8.88
N PRO A 9 8.13 -14.09 9.60
CA PRO A 9 6.81 -14.67 9.80
C PRO A 9 5.87 -13.69 10.52
N PHE A 10 4.57 -13.87 10.33
CA PHE A 10 3.58 -13.13 11.11
C PHE A 10 3.73 -13.38 12.59
N THR A 11 3.48 -12.36 13.40
CA THR A 11 3.36 -12.47 14.86
C THR A 11 2.12 -13.33 15.25
N ALA A 12 1.99 -13.63 16.52
CA ALA A 12 0.79 -14.31 17.04
C ALA A 12 -0.51 -13.52 16.76
N ASP A 13 -0.41 -12.19 16.63
CA ASP A 13 -1.54 -11.31 16.28
C ASP A 13 -1.84 -11.28 14.77
N GLY A 14 -1.11 -12.06 13.98
CA GLY A 14 -1.31 -12.14 12.53
C GLY A 14 -0.84 -10.92 11.74
N VAL A 15 0.10 -10.16 12.25
CA VAL A 15 0.69 -8.99 11.61
C VAL A 15 2.19 -9.18 11.36
N LEU A 16 2.76 -8.43 10.43
CA LEU A 16 4.22 -8.35 10.32
C LEU A 16 4.80 -7.70 11.58
N PRO A 17 5.97 -8.14 12.07
CA PRO A 17 6.68 -7.47 13.15
C PRO A 17 6.85 -5.98 12.85
N PRO A 18 6.74 -5.07 13.86
CA PRO A 18 6.88 -3.63 13.64
C PRO A 18 8.17 -3.25 12.91
N GLY A 19 8.06 -2.29 12.02
CA GLY A 19 9.17 -1.76 11.20
C GLY A 19 8.82 -1.66 9.72
N ASP A 20 9.79 -1.16 8.95
CA ASP A 20 9.71 -1.12 7.50
C ASP A 20 10.36 -2.38 6.93
N HIS A 21 9.61 -3.12 6.14
CA HIS A 21 10.10 -4.30 5.43
C HIS A 21 10.34 -3.93 3.96
N PRO A 22 11.61 -3.71 3.55
CA PRO A 22 11.89 -3.33 2.17
C PRO A 22 11.70 -4.52 1.24
N LEU A 23 10.96 -4.33 0.15
CA LEU A 23 10.80 -5.29 -0.94
C LEU A 23 10.75 -4.57 -2.28
N THR A 24 11.33 -5.18 -3.30
CA THR A 24 11.01 -4.85 -4.69
C THR A 24 9.61 -5.38 -5.04
N LEU A 25 9.03 -4.92 -6.14
CA LEU A 25 7.75 -5.47 -6.63
C LEU A 25 7.85 -6.97 -6.97
N ASP A 26 9.00 -7.44 -7.44
CA ASP A 26 9.18 -8.85 -7.77
C ASP A 26 9.33 -9.70 -6.51
N GLU A 27 10.08 -9.23 -5.53
CA GLU A 27 10.14 -9.88 -4.21
C GLU A 27 8.76 -9.93 -3.54
N LEU A 28 7.96 -8.85 -3.65
CA LEU A 28 6.59 -8.82 -3.13
C LEU A 28 5.71 -9.89 -3.81
N LYS A 29 5.80 -10.07 -5.12
CA LYS A 29 5.06 -11.11 -5.86
C LYS A 29 5.44 -12.52 -5.40
N GLY A 30 6.70 -12.75 -5.04
CA GLY A 30 7.21 -14.04 -4.55
C GLY A 30 7.12 -14.22 -3.03
N SER A 31 6.72 -13.18 -2.28
CA SER A 31 6.68 -13.21 -0.83
C SER A 31 5.52 -14.02 -0.26
N MET A 32 5.61 -14.36 1.02
CA MET A 32 4.52 -15.01 1.75
C MET A 32 3.20 -14.21 1.73
N LEU A 33 3.26 -12.91 1.47
CA LEU A 33 2.05 -12.09 1.34
C LEU A 33 1.24 -12.44 0.08
N VAL A 34 1.87 -13.00 -0.94
CA VAL A 34 1.20 -13.43 -2.17
C VAL A 34 1.06 -14.94 -2.22
N VAL A 35 2.15 -15.67 -2.03
CA VAL A 35 2.15 -17.12 -2.21
C VAL A 35 1.59 -17.89 -1.00
N GLY A 36 1.48 -17.22 0.14
CA GLY A 36 0.98 -17.79 1.40
C GLY A 36 2.09 -17.99 2.44
N PRO A 37 1.73 -17.98 3.72
CA PRO A 37 2.67 -18.24 4.82
C PRO A 37 3.00 -19.73 4.94
N SER A 38 4.03 -20.04 5.73
CA SER A 38 4.33 -21.40 6.15
C SER A 38 4.12 -21.52 7.69
N PRO A 39 3.32 -22.48 8.15
CA PRO A 39 2.57 -23.49 7.41
C PRO A 39 1.47 -22.92 6.51
N ALA A 40 1.15 -23.64 5.44
CA ALA A 40 0.19 -23.18 4.45
C ALA A 40 -1.23 -23.01 5.02
N ILE A 41 -1.89 -21.93 4.62
CA ILE A 41 -3.30 -21.69 4.94
C ILE A 41 -4.15 -22.09 3.71
N PRO A 42 -5.00 -23.12 3.79
CA PRO A 42 -5.74 -23.65 2.64
C PRO A 42 -6.64 -22.63 1.94
N THR A 43 -7.13 -21.64 2.67
CA THR A 43 -8.00 -20.57 2.13
C THR A 43 -7.24 -19.37 1.60
N TRP A 44 -5.91 -19.44 1.54
CA TRP A 44 -5.08 -18.32 1.03
C TRP A 44 -5.31 -18.09 -0.45
N ASP A 45 -5.81 -16.91 -0.80
CA ASP A 45 -6.16 -16.54 -2.16
C ASP A 45 -4.98 -15.89 -2.88
N ASN A 46 -4.00 -16.70 -3.27
CA ASN A 46 -2.78 -16.25 -3.95
C ASN A 46 -3.09 -15.61 -5.31
N GLN A 47 -4.13 -16.06 -6.02
CA GLN A 47 -4.49 -15.49 -7.32
C GLN A 47 -5.02 -14.06 -7.16
N ARG A 48 -5.90 -13.82 -6.18
CA ARG A 48 -6.42 -12.48 -5.88
C ARG A 48 -5.28 -11.56 -5.45
N ARG A 49 -4.43 -12.01 -4.53
CA ARG A 49 -3.30 -11.24 -4.04
C ARG A 49 -2.32 -10.89 -5.17
N LEU A 50 -2.03 -11.83 -6.05
CA LEU A 50 -1.18 -11.56 -7.22
C LEU A 50 -1.82 -10.55 -8.18
N ARG A 51 -3.13 -10.61 -8.41
CA ARG A 51 -3.83 -9.59 -9.22
C ARG A 51 -3.72 -8.21 -8.58
N GLN A 52 -3.93 -8.10 -7.27
CA GLN A 52 -3.79 -6.84 -6.55
C GLN A 52 -2.37 -6.26 -6.67
N VAL A 53 -1.32 -7.10 -6.56
CA VAL A 53 0.06 -6.65 -6.74
C VAL A 53 0.35 -6.23 -8.19
N LYS A 54 -0.23 -6.90 -9.19
CA LYS A 54 -0.11 -6.47 -10.59
C LYS A 54 -0.76 -5.10 -10.83
N ASN A 55 -1.93 -4.85 -10.23
CA ASN A 55 -2.59 -3.55 -10.30
C ASN A 55 -1.77 -2.46 -9.57
N LEU A 56 -1.25 -2.79 -8.39
CA LEU A 56 -0.35 -1.92 -7.64
C LEU A 56 0.89 -1.55 -8.48
N ALA A 57 1.49 -2.50 -9.18
CA ALA A 57 2.67 -2.28 -9.99
C ALA A 57 2.46 -1.18 -11.05
N GLN A 58 1.28 -1.14 -11.68
CA GLN A 58 0.94 -0.07 -12.64
C GLN A 58 0.94 1.31 -11.98
N LEU A 59 0.37 1.42 -10.77
CA LEU A 59 0.33 2.68 -10.03
C LEU A 59 1.73 3.10 -9.56
N VAL A 60 2.55 2.14 -9.11
CA VAL A 60 3.94 2.37 -8.69
C VAL A 60 4.79 2.86 -9.85
N GLU A 61 4.66 2.26 -11.03
CA GLU A 61 5.35 2.69 -12.25
C GLU A 61 5.01 4.15 -12.61
N GLN A 62 3.73 4.53 -12.53
CA GLN A 62 3.28 5.89 -12.78
C GLN A 62 3.83 6.89 -11.75
N LEU A 63 3.83 6.52 -10.46
CA LEU A 63 4.42 7.33 -9.39
C LEU A 63 5.93 7.52 -9.60
N ARG A 64 6.65 6.45 -9.90
CA ARG A 64 8.10 6.50 -10.17
C ARG A 64 8.42 7.29 -11.43
N GLY A 65 7.58 7.20 -12.46
CA GLY A 65 7.71 7.97 -13.69
C GLY A 65 7.67 9.49 -13.50
N VAL A 66 7.06 9.96 -12.41
CA VAL A 66 7.09 11.37 -11.99
C VAL A 66 8.08 11.64 -10.85
N GLY A 67 8.94 10.68 -10.50
CA GLY A 67 9.98 10.82 -9.49
C GLY A 67 9.54 10.58 -8.05
N ILE A 68 8.36 10.00 -7.82
CA ILE A 68 7.91 9.58 -6.48
C ILE A 68 8.41 8.18 -6.21
N VAL A 69 9.38 8.03 -5.29
CA VAL A 69 10.06 6.77 -4.99
C VAL A 69 9.74 6.20 -3.61
N GLU A 70 9.21 7.03 -2.70
CA GLU A 70 8.84 6.57 -1.37
C GLU A 70 7.39 6.10 -1.36
N ILE A 71 7.18 4.80 -1.42
CA ILE A 71 5.88 4.15 -1.50
C ILE A 71 5.81 3.06 -0.44
N TYR A 72 4.73 3.06 0.32
CA TYR A 72 4.50 2.14 1.43
C TYR A 72 3.17 1.43 1.27
N ILE A 73 3.16 0.12 1.55
CA ILE A 73 2.00 -0.75 1.42
C ILE A 73 1.60 -1.31 2.77
N ASP A 74 0.34 -1.26 3.05
CA ASP A 74 -0.26 -1.64 4.32
C ASP A 74 -1.65 -2.28 4.16
N GLY A 75 -2.50 -2.10 5.16
CA GLY A 75 -3.85 -2.63 5.23
C GLY A 75 -3.90 -4.12 5.53
N SER A 76 -5.01 -4.72 5.22
CA SER A 76 -5.21 -6.15 5.44
C SER A 76 -4.38 -7.04 4.51
N PHE A 77 -3.82 -6.46 3.45
CA PHE A 77 -2.93 -7.16 2.53
C PHE A 77 -1.62 -7.60 3.21
N VAL A 78 -1.07 -6.80 4.12
CA VAL A 78 0.17 -7.12 4.86
C VAL A 78 -0.08 -7.88 6.17
N GLN A 79 -1.25 -8.46 6.34
CA GLN A 79 -1.65 -9.24 7.50
C GLN A 79 -1.95 -10.69 7.13
N ASN A 80 -2.03 -11.56 8.13
CA ASN A 80 -2.45 -12.95 8.00
C ASN A 80 -3.96 -13.05 7.71
N LYS A 81 -4.39 -12.44 6.61
CA LYS A 81 -5.77 -12.46 6.13
C LYS A 81 -5.81 -13.14 4.77
N PRO A 82 -6.42 -14.31 4.63
CA PRO A 82 -6.36 -15.12 3.40
C PRO A 82 -6.77 -14.38 2.12
N SER A 83 -7.86 -13.61 2.17
CA SER A 83 -8.40 -12.90 1.00
C SER A 83 -8.67 -11.43 1.35
N PRO A 84 -7.66 -10.53 1.28
CA PRO A 84 -7.84 -9.10 1.51
C PRO A 84 -8.70 -8.47 0.41
N GLY A 85 -9.50 -7.46 0.78
CA GLY A 85 -10.35 -6.75 -0.18
C GLY A 85 -9.57 -5.85 -1.13
N ASP A 86 -8.49 -5.29 -0.65
CA ASP A 86 -7.71 -4.24 -1.28
C ASP A 86 -6.27 -4.21 -0.74
N ILE A 87 -5.45 -3.39 -1.37
CA ILE A 87 -4.15 -2.95 -0.85
C ILE A 87 -4.32 -1.50 -0.43
N ASP A 88 -4.06 -1.19 0.82
CA ASP A 88 -3.92 0.17 1.33
C ASP A 88 -2.46 0.59 1.31
N GLY A 89 -2.21 1.89 1.27
CA GLY A 89 -0.86 2.40 1.36
C GLY A 89 -0.78 3.91 1.20
N TYR A 90 0.43 4.41 1.14
CA TYR A 90 0.67 5.82 0.89
C TYR A 90 1.98 6.03 0.12
N TYR A 91 2.06 7.16 -0.54
CA TYR A 91 3.30 7.65 -1.14
C TYR A 91 3.65 9.03 -0.59
N VAL A 92 4.95 9.30 -0.47
CA VAL A 92 5.45 10.54 0.11
C VAL A 92 5.88 11.50 -0.99
N VAL A 93 5.36 12.72 -0.93
CA VAL A 93 5.75 13.84 -1.78
C VAL A 93 6.57 14.81 -0.95
N ASP A 94 7.80 15.08 -1.38
CA ASP A 94 8.66 16.06 -0.73
C ASP A 94 8.52 17.42 -1.45
N PRO A 95 7.93 18.43 -0.81
CA PRO A 95 7.69 19.72 -1.45
C PRO A 95 8.99 20.49 -1.81
N LEU A 96 10.13 20.08 -1.25
CA LEU A 96 11.43 20.71 -1.55
C LEU A 96 12.09 20.09 -2.78
N VAL A 97 11.81 18.80 -3.06
CA VAL A 97 12.40 18.05 -4.15
C VAL A 97 11.46 17.98 -5.35
N TYR A 98 10.16 18.01 -5.09
CA TYR A 98 9.14 17.81 -6.11
C TYR A 98 8.44 19.14 -6.47
N PRO A 99 8.73 19.71 -7.65
CA PRO A 99 8.08 20.91 -8.12
C PRO A 99 6.56 20.74 -8.24
N ARG A 100 5.82 21.83 -8.18
CA ARG A 100 4.35 21.85 -8.28
C ARG A 100 3.82 21.17 -9.54
N ASP A 101 4.63 21.11 -10.61
CA ASP A 101 4.26 20.46 -11.86
C ASP A 101 4.12 18.93 -11.78
N GLN A 102 4.70 18.28 -10.76
CA GLN A 102 4.55 16.82 -10.61
C GLN A 102 3.13 16.40 -10.24
N HIS A 103 2.45 17.18 -9.41
CA HIS A 103 1.03 16.92 -9.15
C HIS A 103 0.23 16.99 -10.46
N THR A 104 0.48 18.01 -11.26
CA THR A 104 -0.16 18.19 -12.58
C THR A 104 0.19 17.06 -13.53
N LYS A 105 1.45 16.64 -13.58
CA LYS A 105 1.88 15.50 -14.40
C LYS A 105 1.22 14.21 -13.95
N LEU A 106 1.14 13.96 -12.63
CA LEU A 106 0.48 12.79 -12.09
C LEU A 106 -1.02 12.78 -12.41
N GLU A 107 -1.68 13.94 -12.30
CA GLU A 107 -3.09 14.10 -12.65
C GLU A 107 -3.35 13.86 -14.15
N GLN A 108 -2.42 14.25 -15.02
CA GLN A 108 -2.48 13.97 -16.46
C GLN A 108 -2.28 12.49 -16.79
N ILE A 109 -1.36 11.82 -16.08
CA ILE A 109 -1.09 10.39 -16.29
C ILE A 109 -2.22 9.53 -15.74
N ASN A 110 -2.63 9.80 -14.49
CA ASN A 110 -3.69 9.05 -13.83
C ASN A 110 -4.36 9.89 -12.74
N PRO A 111 -5.48 10.56 -13.03
CA PRO A 111 -6.18 11.39 -12.05
C PRO A 111 -6.64 10.61 -10.82
N LEU A 112 -6.80 9.29 -10.90
CA LEU A 112 -7.19 8.48 -9.75
C LEU A 112 -6.15 8.51 -8.62
N LEU A 113 -4.86 8.70 -8.94
CA LEU A 113 -3.81 8.85 -7.93
C LEU A 113 -3.92 10.17 -7.14
N THR A 114 -4.52 11.19 -7.72
CA THR A 114 -4.73 12.49 -7.07
C THR A 114 -6.10 12.62 -6.41
N ASP A 115 -7.09 11.87 -6.91
CA ASP A 115 -8.49 11.94 -6.45
C ASP A 115 -8.72 11.27 -5.09
N VAL A 116 -7.85 10.37 -4.65
CA VAL A 116 -8.00 9.65 -3.37
C VAL A 116 -8.20 10.62 -2.20
N ALA A 117 -7.53 11.78 -2.21
CA ALA A 117 -7.69 12.81 -1.19
C ALA A 117 -8.99 13.62 -1.32
N LYS A 118 -9.69 13.53 -2.45
CA LYS A 118 -10.88 14.31 -2.77
C LYS A 118 -12.14 13.49 -2.47
N LYS A 119 -12.59 13.43 -1.22
CA LYS A 119 -13.77 12.64 -0.82
C LYS A 119 -15.03 12.90 -1.66
N ALA A 120 -15.15 14.07 -2.27
CA ALA A 120 -16.27 14.40 -3.17
C ALA A 120 -16.29 13.54 -4.46
N THR A 121 -15.17 12.91 -4.83
CA THR A 121 -15.07 12.02 -5.99
C THR A 121 -15.27 10.54 -5.63
N TRP A 122 -15.49 10.23 -4.35
CA TRP A 122 -15.70 8.86 -3.89
C TRP A 122 -17.07 8.36 -4.33
N GLU A 123 -17.13 7.10 -4.73
CA GLU A 123 -18.35 6.44 -5.17
C GLU A 123 -18.84 5.45 -4.13
N TYR A 124 -20.15 5.39 -3.92
CA TYR A 124 -20.74 4.43 -3.01
C TYR A 124 -20.60 3.00 -3.56
N VAL A 125 -20.05 2.11 -2.75
CA VAL A 125 -19.87 0.69 -3.06
C VAL A 125 -20.84 -0.13 -2.24
N LYS A 126 -21.90 -0.61 -2.88
CA LYS A 126 -23.01 -1.32 -2.21
C LYS A 126 -22.53 -2.54 -1.41
N GLU A 127 -21.58 -3.30 -1.96
CA GLU A 127 -21.04 -4.52 -1.35
C GLU A 127 -20.21 -4.22 -0.09
N LYS A 128 -19.74 -2.98 0.07
CA LYS A 128 -19.00 -2.51 1.24
C LYS A 128 -19.86 -1.72 2.22
N GLY A 129 -21.01 -1.21 1.77
CA GLY A 129 -21.87 -0.34 2.56
C GLY A 129 -21.27 1.06 2.82
N GLU A 130 -20.26 1.47 2.06
CA GLU A 130 -19.54 2.74 2.26
C GLU A 130 -19.05 3.33 0.94
N SER A 131 -18.69 4.61 0.95
CA SER A 131 -18.05 5.25 -0.20
C SER A 131 -16.56 4.96 -0.23
N ARG A 132 -16.05 4.70 -1.44
CA ARG A 132 -14.63 4.39 -1.70
C ARG A 132 -14.10 5.27 -2.84
N PRO A 133 -12.78 5.56 -2.86
CA PRO A 133 -12.15 6.23 -3.99
C PRO A 133 -12.37 5.45 -5.29
N ARG A 134 -12.49 6.14 -6.41
CA ARG A 134 -12.56 5.50 -7.72
C ARG A 134 -11.37 4.58 -8.01
N MET A 135 -10.18 4.92 -7.50
CA MET A 135 -8.99 4.08 -7.54
C MET A 135 -9.28 2.67 -7.02
N TRP A 136 -9.99 2.54 -5.90
CA TRP A 136 -10.36 1.25 -5.33
C TRP A 136 -11.18 0.39 -6.31
N ARG A 137 -12.13 1.00 -7.03
CA ARG A 137 -12.95 0.24 -8.00
C ARG A 137 -12.14 -0.28 -9.17
N VAL A 138 -11.18 0.51 -9.65
CA VAL A 138 -10.38 0.17 -10.85
C VAL A 138 -9.26 -0.82 -10.49
N TYR A 139 -8.56 -0.58 -9.38
CA TYR A 139 -7.33 -1.30 -9.05
C TYR A 139 -7.43 -2.20 -7.82
N GLN A 140 -8.46 -2.04 -6.98
CA GLN A 140 -8.51 -2.62 -5.64
C GLN A 140 -7.28 -2.22 -4.80
N VAL A 141 -6.85 -0.97 -4.96
CA VAL A 141 -5.73 -0.33 -4.28
C VAL A 141 -6.14 1.07 -3.86
N GLU A 142 -5.72 1.50 -2.68
CA GLU A 142 -5.88 2.87 -2.17
C GLU A 142 -4.52 3.41 -1.75
N LEU A 143 -3.92 4.29 -2.55
CA LEU A 143 -2.66 4.95 -2.23
C LEU A 143 -2.91 6.42 -1.89
N PHE A 144 -2.69 6.79 -0.63
CA PHE A 144 -2.87 8.14 -0.14
C PHE A 144 -1.62 8.98 -0.31
N ARG A 145 -1.79 10.23 -0.72
CA ARG A 145 -0.69 11.19 -0.78
C ARG A 145 -0.36 11.71 0.61
N VAL A 146 0.90 11.63 0.99
CA VAL A 146 1.45 12.25 2.20
C VAL A 146 2.48 13.28 1.80
N VAL A 147 2.36 14.50 2.35
CA VAL A 147 3.36 15.55 2.15
C VAL A 147 4.41 15.41 3.25
N ARG A 148 5.68 15.34 2.85
CA ARG A 148 6.80 15.28 3.79
C ARG A 148 6.82 16.50 4.70
N SER A 149 6.84 16.25 5.98
CA SER A 149 6.99 17.28 7.02
C SER A 149 7.57 16.65 8.30
N PRO A 150 8.16 17.44 9.20
CA PRO A 150 8.62 16.94 10.50
C PRO A 150 7.51 16.34 11.37
N LEU A 151 6.25 16.60 11.02
CA LEU A 151 5.08 16.17 11.77
C LEU A 151 4.39 14.94 11.17
N MET A 152 4.84 14.44 10.01
CA MET A 152 4.13 13.37 9.27
C MET A 152 3.99 12.06 10.05
N MET A 153 4.88 11.80 11.01
CA MET A 153 4.86 10.59 11.84
C MET A 153 4.16 10.79 13.20
N ARG A 154 3.58 11.96 13.46
CA ARG A 154 2.85 12.18 14.73
C ARG A 154 1.55 11.36 14.78
N PRO A 155 1.10 11.01 16.02
CA PRO A 155 -0.21 10.42 16.21
C PRO A 155 -1.31 11.22 15.51
N GLY A 156 -2.25 10.51 14.84
CA GLY A 156 -3.31 11.13 14.05
C GLY A 156 -2.94 11.42 12.60
N GLN A 157 -1.67 11.34 12.22
CA GLN A 157 -1.25 11.41 10.82
C GLN A 157 -1.34 10.05 10.13
N LEU A 158 -1.57 10.05 8.82
CA LEU A 158 -1.77 8.83 8.03
C LEU A 158 -0.60 7.83 8.15
N PRO A 159 0.69 8.22 8.03
CA PRO A 159 1.81 7.28 8.17
C PRO A 159 1.88 6.63 9.55
N HIS A 160 1.55 7.36 10.60
CA HIS A 160 1.47 6.80 11.95
C HIS A 160 0.30 5.81 12.06
N PHE A 161 -0.87 6.17 11.53
CA PHE A 161 -2.05 5.30 11.53
C PHE A 161 -1.75 3.93 10.91
N PHE A 162 -1.03 3.88 9.81
CA PHE A 162 -0.67 2.64 9.14
C PHE A 162 0.30 1.74 9.92
N ARG A 163 0.90 2.23 11.02
CA ARG A 163 1.79 1.44 11.89
C ARG A 163 1.06 0.63 12.96
N TYR A 164 -0.25 0.72 13.00
CA TYR A 164 -1.08 0.05 14.01
C TYR A 164 -2.28 -0.62 13.35
N THR A 165 -2.76 -1.71 13.97
CA THR A 165 -4.08 -2.26 13.64
C THR A 165 -5.17 -1.33 14.17
N ARG A 166 -6.42 -1.59 13.82
CA ARG A 166 -7.57 -0.85 14.40
C ARG A 166 -7.68 -0.99 15.91
N ASP A 167 -7.17 -2.11 16.44
CA ASP A 167 -7.14 -2.40 17.88
C ASP A 167 -5.87 -1.88 18.57
N GLY A 168 -5.04 -1.12 17.87
CA GLY A 168 -3.84 -0.48 18.42
C GLY A 168 -2.61 -1.39 18.53
N ILE A 169 -2.60 -2.56 17.90
CA ILE A 169 -1.44 -3.45 17.89
C ILE A 169 -0.40 -2.89 16.91
N PRO A 170 0.85 -2.66 17.35
CA PRO A 170 1.92 -2.23 16.46
C PRO A 170 2.20 -3.27 15.37
N LYS A 171 2.36 -2.81 14.12
CA LYS A 171 2.62 -3.69 12.98
C LYS A 171 3.63 -3.12 12.01
N GLY A 172 4.26 -4.01 11.26
CA GLY A 172 5.14 -3.67 10.16
C GLY A 172 4.38 -3.32 8.88
N ILE A 173 5.05 -2.59 7.99
CA ILE A 173 4.55 -2.25 6.66
C ILE A 173 5.61 -2.57 5.60
N ILE A 174 5.19 -2.70 4.36
CA ILE A 174 6.11 -2.90 3.24
C ILE A 174 6.55 -1.55 2.71
N ARG A 175 7.86 -1.34 2.61
CA ARG A 175 8.47 -0.23 1.88
C ARG A 175 8.89 -0.74 0.51
N LEU A 176 8.29 -0.22 -0.56
CA LEU A 176 8.69 -0.59 -1.91
C LEU A 176 10.01 0.08 -2.27
N ILE A 177 10.97 -0.72 -2.68
CA ILE A 177 12.28 -0.31 -3.17
C ILE A 177 12.43 -0.68 -4.66
N ASP A 178 13.43 -0.10 -5.33
CA ASP A 178 13.76 -0.39 -6.73
C ASP A 178 14.43 -1.75 -6.89
#